data_f084bd4d5ebb1a906cad1b5dea0835d3
#
_entry.id   f084bd4d5ebb1a906cad1b5dea0835d3
#
_cell.length_a   1.000
_cell.length_b   1.000
_cell.length_c   1.000
_cell.angle_alpha   90.00
_cell.angle_beta   90.00
_cell.angle_gamma   90.00
#
_symmetry.space_group_name_H-M   'P 1'
#
loop_
_entity.id
_entity.type
_entity.pdbx_description
1 polymer ?
#
loop_
_entity_poly.entity_id
_entity_poly.type
_entity_poly.pdbx_seq_one_letter_code
_entity_poly.pdbx_strand_id
1 'polypeptide(L)'
;MALTSGTKLGPYEIVTPIGAGGMGEVYRARDTRLDREVAIKVLPSHLSENPEFRARFEREAKAISGLQHSNICVLYDVGRQDGVDFLVMEYLEGETLASRLARKPLTPDETLRIGIEVADALDKAHHSGIVHRDLKPGNVMLTKGGAKLMDFGLAKLQAFAAGAQSATPAFSAAATMPSMASPVTVAGAVVGTVQYMSPEQIQGKEADARSDIFGFGVVLYEMLTGQRAFQGKSQLSVASSILEKDPEPPSAIQPQTPPALEQLIRTCLVKDPDERWQTAHDVKLQLRAIQESGSQASPVAVTEKAGKQNRERLAWALAGMLAVLAVSVSAFYLSQPRTTQVVRSFIPEPAKASYIFMGDEAGPPSLSPDGKMLTFVAAAADGVAMLWVRPLDALEARPLPGTEHAWGPFWSPDSRFIGFAADGKLKTIDVNGGGPVVVCEAGALRGGSWGRNGTIIFSPGFRDSLYR
;
A
#
# COMPACT_ATOMS: atom_id res chain seq x y z
N MET A 1 -21.60 28.13 7.74
CA MET A 1 -21.61 29.36 8.61
C MET A 1 -20.76 29.03 9.83
N ALA A 2 -19.77 29.89 10.16
CA ALA A 2 -19.01 29.72 11.38
C ALA A 2 -19.92 29.85 12.60
N LEU A 3 -19.76 28.91 13.56
CA LEU A 3 -20.52 28.94 14.80
C LEU A 3 -19.97 30.02 15.73
N THR A 4 -20.85 30.76 16.38
CA THR A 4 -20.46 31.79 17.34
C THR A 4 -20.45 31.26 18.78
N SER A 5 -19.69 31.91 19.67
CA SER A 5 -19.72 31.61 21.10
C SER A 5 -21.16 31.64 21.64
N GLY A 6 -21.50 30.66 22.47
CA GLY A 6 -22.85 30.47 23.01
C GLY A 6 -23.80 29.65 22.14
N THR A 7 -23.42 29.33 20.89
CA THR A 7 -24.21 28.41 20.04
C THR A 7 -24.26 27.03 20.69
N LYS A 8 -25.44 26.40 20.71
CA LYS A 8 -25.64 25.07 21.31
C LYS A 8 -25.79 24.02 20.20
N LEU A 9 -25.03 22.94 20.32
CA LEU A 9 -25.15 21.71 19.55
C LEU A 9 -25.53 20.57 20.51
N GLY A 10 -26.83 20.34 20.67
CA GLY A 10 -27.36 19.47 21.72
C GLY A 10 -26.93 19.97 23.10
N PRO A 11 -26.28 19.15 23.92
CA PRO A 11 -25.82 19.54 25.27
C PRO A 11 -24.46 20.28 25.26
N TYR A 12 -23.88 20.52 24.09
CA TYR A 12 -22.57 21.14 23.94
C TYR A 12 -22.72 22.62 23.60
N GLU A 13 -22.09 23.47 24.38
CA GLU A 13 -22.09 24.92 24.19
C GLU A 13 -20.72 25.39 23.64
N ILE A 14 -20.73 25.99 22.47
CA ILE A 14 -19.51 26.48 21.80
C ILE A 14 -18.90 27.63 22.63
N VAL A 15 -17.61 27.50 22.90
CA VAL A 15 -16.84 28.52 23.63
C VAL A 15 -16.04 29.38 22.66
N THR A 16 -15.19 28.77 21.82
CA THR A 16 -14.32 29.50 20.88
C THR A 16 -13.89 28.58 19.73
N PRO A 17 -13.67 29.11 18.51
CA PRO A 17 -13.01 28.36 17.47
C PRO A 17 -11.54 28.10 17.84
N ILE A 18 -11.02 26.89 17.53
CA ILE A 18 -9.64 26.49 17.79
C ILE A 18 -8.91 26.04 16.53
N GLY A 19 -9.64 25.80 15.44
CA GLY A 19 -9.04 25.46 14.16
C GLY A 19 -10.05 25.48 13.03
N ALA A 20 -9.57 25.74 11.81
CA ALA A 20 -10.35 25.64 10.59
C ALA A 20 -9.48 25.04 9.48
N GLY A 21 -10.04 24.16 8.66
CA GLY A 21 -9.31 23.52 7.57
C GLY A 21 -10.25 22.86 6.57
N GLY A 22 -9.70 22.17 5.58
CA GLY A 22 -10.48 21.50 4.54
C GLY A 22 -11.42 20.39 5.07
N MET A 23 -11.26 19.97 6.32
CA MET A 23 -12.08 18.95 7.00
C MET A 23 -13.15 19.54 7.91
N GLY A 24 -13.40 20.84 7.84
CA GLY A 24 -14.35 21.54 8.68
C GLY A 24 -13.71 22.46 9.71
N GLU A 25 -14.54 22.93 10.62
CA GLU A 25 -14.15 23.84 11.69
C GLU A 25 -14.12 23.08 13.01
N VAL A 26 -13.13 23.38 13.87
CA VAL A 26 -12.99 22.76 15.18
C VAL A 26 -13.16 23.84 16.24
N TYR A 27 -14.00 23.54 17.23
CA TYR A 27 -14.37 24.44 18.31
C TYR A 27 -14.04 23.83 19.67
N ARG A 28 -13.58 24.63 20.61
CA ARG A 28 -13.65 24.30 22.04
C ARG A 28 -15.08 24.53 22.48
N ALA A 29 -15.65 23.56 23.20
CA ALA A 29 -17.00 23.61 23.70
C ALA A 29 -17.07 23.02 25.12
N ARG A 30 -18.17 23.29 25.83
CA ARG A 30 -18.46 22.74 27.15
C ARG A 30 -19.61 21.73 27.03
N ASP A 31 -19.39 20.52 27.49
CA ASP A 31 -20.45 19.54 27.72
C ASP A 31 -21.19 19.93 29.01
N THR A 32 -22.39 20.50 28.87
CA THR A 32 -23.18 21.05 30.00
C THR A 32 -23.78 19.98 30.91
N ARG A 33 -23.80 18.70 30.45
CA ARG A 33 -24.29 17.58 31.28
C ARG A 33 -23.22 17.04 32.21
N LEU A 34 -21.95 16.95 31.69
CA LEU A 34 -20.83 16.35 32.40
C LEU A 34 -19.86 17.42 32.95
N ASP A 35 -20.14 18.68 32.71
CA ASP A 35 -19.33 19.84 33.11
C ASP A 35 -17.83 19.70 32.75
N ARG A 36 -17.56 19.34 31.50
CA ARG A 36 -16.21 19.17 31.00
C ARG A 36 -16.00 19.90 29.68
N GLU A 37 -14.74 20.19 29.36
CA GLU A 37 -14.35 20.72 28.07
C GLU A 37 -14.21 19.61 27.03
N VAL A 38 -14.65 19.90 25.81
CA VAL A 38 -14.59 19.01 24.66
C VAL A 38 -14.17 19.79 23.42
N ALA A 39 -13.63 19.09 22.43
CA ALA A 39 -13.43 19.62 21.10
C ALA A 39 -14.58 19.15 20.19
N ILE A 40 -15.19 20.08 19.45
CA ILE A 40 -16.24 19.75 18.48
C ILE A 40 -15.72 20.03 17.08
N LYS A 41 -15.67 18.99 16.25
CA LYS A 41 -15.34 19.11 14.84
C LYS A 41 -16.64 19.08 14.04
N VAL A 42 -16.95 20.20 13.39
CA VAL A 42 -18.14 20.37 12.56
C VAL A 42 -17.80 20.00 11.11
N LEU A 43 -18.59 19.13 10.52
CA LEU A 43 -18.39 18.70 9.15
C LEU A 43 -18.96 19.73 8.16
N PRO A 44 -18.36 19.90 6.98
CA PRO A 44 -18.89 20.75 5.94
C PRO A 44 -20.30 20.31 5.50
N SER A 45 -21.21 21.24 5.29
CA SER A 45 -22.63 20.97 4.98
C SER A 45 -22.82 20.12 3.72
N HIS A 46 -22.00 20.32 2.68
CA HIS A 46 -22.07 19.54 1.43
C HIS A 46 -21.79 18.03 1.65
N LEU A 47 -21.15 17.64 2.75
CA LEU A 47 -20.92 16.24 3.14
C LEU A 47 -22.13 15.67 3.89
N SER A 48 -22.78 16.49 4.68
CA SER A 48 -23.94 16.12 5.51
C SER A 48 -25.21 15.83 4.70
N GLU A 49 -25.28 16.26 3.44
CA GLU A 49 -26.43 16.06 2.55
C GLU A 49 -26.47 14.66 1.91
N ASN A 50 -25.35 13.94 1.84
CA ASN A 50 -25.27 12.62 1.22
C ASN A 50 -25.60 11.50 2.21
N PRO A 51 -26.71 10.73 2.02
CA PRO A 51 -27.10 9.66 2.94
C PRO A 51 -26.09 8.51 3.04
N GLU A 52 -25.41 8.16 1.93
CA GLU A 52 -24.39 7.10 1.95
C GLU A 52 -23.14 7.53 2.71
N PHE A 53 -22.75 8.80 2.56
CA PHE A 53 -21.66 9.39 3.34
C PHE A 53 -21.96 9.30 4.84
N ARG A 54 -23.17 9.67 5.25
CA ARG A 54 -23.57 9.61 6.66
C ARG A 54 -23.52 8.21 7.24
N ALA A 55 -24.13 7.23 6.56
CA ALA A 55 -24.14 5.86 7.05
C ALA A 55 -22.71 5.29 7.25
N ARG A 56 -21.76 5.70 6.41
CA ARG A 56 -20.34 5.34 6.54
C ARG A 56 -19.67 6.11 7.67
N PHE A 57 -19.91 7.40 7.74
CA PHE A 57 -19.38 8.26 8.80
C PHE A 57 -19.77 7.76 10.20
N GLU A 58 -21.05 7.44 10.42
CA GLU A 58 -21.52 6.88 11.68
C GLU A 58 -20.88 5.53 11.99
N ARG A 59 -20.68 4.68 10.98
CA ARG A 59 -20.03 3.38 11.15
C ARG A 59 -18.55 3.52 11.51
N GLU A 60 -17.81 4.38 10.82
CA GLU A 60 -16.39 4.63 11.10
C GLU A 60 -16.21 5.32 12.46
N ALA A 61 -17.02 6.31 12.75
CA ALA A 61 -17.01 6.98 14.06
C ALA A 61 -17.31 5.99 15.21
N LYS A 62 -18.26 5.07 15.02
CA LYS A 62 -18.56 4.01 15.98
C LYS A 62 -17.37 3.07 16.18
N ALA A 63 -16.64 2.73 15.13
CA ALA A 63 -15.43 1.91 15.25
C ALA A 63 -14.33 2.66 16.01
N ILE A 64 -14.13 3.95 15.72
CA ILE A 64 -13.12 4.79 16.37
C ILE A 64 -13.45 5.03 17.83
N SER A 65 -14.74 5.19 18.21
CA SER A 65 -15.16 5.43 19.60
C SER A 65 -14.80 4.28 20.55
N GLY A 66 -14.58 3.07 20.01
CA GLY A 66 -14.07 1.92 20.76
C GLY A 66 -12.56 1.98 21.06
N LEU A 67 -11.80 2.90 20.44
CA LEU A 67 -10.37 3.05 20.68
C LEU A 67 -10.13 3.81 21.99
N GLN A 68 -9.63 3.11 22.99
CA GLN A 68 -9.18 3.72 24.25
C GLN A 68 -7.68 3.46 24.39
N HIS A 69 -6.88 4.53 24.35
CA HIS A 69 -5.44 4.48 24.50
C HIS A 69 -4.87 5.84 24.93
N SER A 70 -3.80 5.86 25.74
CA SER A 70 -3.17 7.09 26.24
C SER A 70 -2.72 8.03 25.11
N ASN A 71 -2.29 7.45 23.99
CA ASN A 71 -1.75 8.19 22.84
C ASN A 71 -2.75 8.32 21.67
N ILE A 72 -4.05 8.13 21.91
CA ILE A 72 -5.14 8.36 20.95
C ILE A 72 -6.11 9.37 21.52
N CYS A 73 -6.50 10.37 20.73
CA CYS A 73 -7.56 11.30 21.06
C CYS A 73 -8.90 10.57 21.12
N VAL A 74 -9.59 10.64 22.25
CA VAL A 74 -10.84 9.91 22.47
C VAL A 74 -11.98 10.59 21.70
N LEU A 75 -12.74 9.80 20.94
CA LEU A 75 -14.02 10.21 20.37
C LEU A 75 -15.13 9.90 21.37
N TYR A 76 -15.80 10.94 21.90
CA TYR A 76 -16.83 10.79 22.92
C TYR A 76 -18.21 10.58 22.35
N ASP A 77 -18.56 11.30 21.27
CA ASP A 77 -19.93 11.31 20.73
C ASP A 77 -19.94 11.73 19.25
N VAL A 78 -21.04 11.43 18.59
CA VAL A 78 -21.36 11.86 17.22
C VAL A 78 -22.75 12.47 17.29
N GLY A 79 -22.91 13.68 16.80
CA GLY A 79 -24.19 14.36 16.85
C GLY A 79 -24.59 14.99 15.52
N ARG A 80 -25.88 15.28 15.45
CA ARG A 80 -26.47 16.08 14.37
C ARG A 80 -27.48 17.06 14.93
N GLN A 81 -27.37 18.31 14.51
CA GLN A 81 -28.32 19.34 14.85
C GLN A 81 -28.45 20.34 13.69
N ASP A 82 -29.69 20.71 13.35
CA ASP A 82 -30.03 21.68 12.29
C ASP A 82 -29.34 21.39 10.95
N GLY A 83 -29.22 20.08 10.60
CA GLY A 83 -28.57 19.64 9.36
C GLY A 83 -27.05 19.60 9.43
N VAL A 84 -26.43 19.95 10.54
CA VAL A 84 -24.99 19.97 10.78
C VAL A 84 -24.56 18.69 11.51
N ASP A 85 -23.71 17.90 10.90
CA ASP A 85 -23.08 16.72 11.54
C ASP A 85 -21.80 17.16 12.25
N PHE A 86 -21.57 16.62 13.45
CA PHE A 86 -20.39 16.97 14.24
C PHE A 86 -19.86 15.78 15.06
N LEU A 87 -18.56 15.83 15.34
CA LEU A 87 -17.86 14.90 16.24
C LEU A 87 -17.52 15.61 17.55
N VAL A 88 -17.69 14.92 18.67
CA VAL A 88 -17.30 15.38 19.98
C VAL A 88 -16.10 14.57 20.46
N MET A 89 -15.00 15.25 20.68
CA MET A 89 -13.72 14.62 21.00
C MET A 89 -13.13 15.18 22.30
N GLU A 90 -12.14 14.49 22.81
CA GLU A 90 -11.27 14.96 23.88
C GLU A 90 -10.67 16.32 23.49
N TYR A 91 -10.83 17.32 24.37
CA TYR A 91 -10.11 18.59 24.22
C TYR A 91 -8.67 18.40 24.67
N LEU A 92 -7.72 18.61 23.78
CA LEU A 92 -6.29 18.42 24.02
C LEU A 92 -5.61 19.77 24.24
N GLU A 93 -4.99 19.96 25.39
CA GLU A 93 -4.14 21.13 25.67
C GLU A 93 -2.71 20.85 25.20
N GLY A 94 -2.21 21.70 24.30
CA GLY A 94 -0.86 21.55 23.74
C GLY A 94 -0.73 22.20 22.38
N GLU A 95 0.22 21.72 21.60
CA GLU A 95 0.45 22.17 20.22
C GLU A 95 0.55 20.97 19.27
N THR A 96 0.24 21.18 18.01
CA THR A 96 0.46 20.13 17.00
C THR A 96 1.94 19.93 16.74
N LEU A 97 2.32 18.71 16.37
CA LEU A 97 3.68 18.42 15.93
C LEU A 97 4.08 19.31 14.73
N ALA A 98 3.13 19.63 13.83
CA ALA A 98 3.37 20.58 12.75
C ALA A 98 3.79 21.95 13.25
N SER A 99 3.10 22.51 14.23
CA SER A 99 3.46 23.81 14.85
C SER A 99 4.81 23.76 15.57
N ARG A 100 5.12 22.61 16.18
CA ARG A 100 6.42 22.39 16.83
C ARG A 100 7.56 22.34 15.80
N LEU A 101 7.36 21.62 14.68
CA LEU A 101 8.36 21.47 13.61
C LEU A 101 8.59 22.76 12.81
N ALA A 102 7.59 23.64 12.71
CA ALA A 102 7.74 24.94 12.05
C ALA A 102 8.80 25.84 12.73
N ARG A 103 9.19 25.57 13.98
CA ARG A 103 10.20 26.33 14.71
C ARG A 103 11.60 25.76 14.53
N LYS A 104 11.76 24.45 14.70
CA LYS A 104 13.04 23.74 14.53
C LYS A 104 12.83 22.22 14.50
N PRO A 105 13.75 21.44 13.91
CA PRO A 105 13.77 19.99 14.00
C PRO A 105 13.79 19.51 15.46
N LEU A 106 13.43 18.26 15.67
CA LEU A 106 13.54 17.61 16.97
C LEU A 106 14.94 16.98 17.11
N THR A 107 15.38 16.82 18.36
CA THR A 107 16.54 16.01 18.65
C THR A 107 16.25 14.54 18.38
N PRO A 108 17.27 13.67 18.17
CA PRO A 108 17.04 12.24 18.06
C PRO A 108 16.27 11.64 19.23
N ASP A 109 16.54 12.07 20.47
CA ASP A 109 15.84 11.59 21.67
C ASP A 109 14.37 12.02 21.71
N GLU A 110 14.07 13.29 21.35
CA GLU A 110 12.69 13.76 21.21
C GLU A 110 11.95 12.97 20.12
N THR A 111 12.63 12.70 18.99
CA THR A 111 12.08 11.95 17.86
C THR A 111 11.77 10.51 18.27
N LEU A 112 12.68 9.85 19.00
CA LEU A 112 12.46 8.49 19.51
C LEU A 112 11.27 8.44 20.47
N ARG A 113 11.23 9.35 21.46
CA ARG A 113 10.15 9.40 22.45
C ARG A 113 8.78 9.59 21.78
N ILE A 114 8.62 10.60 20.94
CA ILE A 114 7.35 10.87 20.25
C ILE A 114 7.04 9.74 19.27
N GLY A 115 8.05 9.22 18.57
CA GLY A 115 7.91 8.09 17.65
C GLY A 115 7.37 6.84 18.34
N ILE A 116 7.87 6.50 19.52
CA ILE A 116 7.38 5.37 20.31
C ILE A 116 5.89 5.56 20.68
N GLU A 117 5.51 6.76 21.14
CA GLU A 117 4.14 7.09 21.51
C GLU A 117 3.16 7.00 20.32
N VAL A 118 3.59 7.48 19.14
CA VAL A 118 2.80 7.41 17.89
C VAL A 118 2.71 5.96 17.39
N ALA A 119 3.82 5.20 17.41
CA ALA A 119 3.83 3.79 17.02
C ALA A 119 2.93 2.94 17.94
N ASP A 120 2.88 3.26 19.24
CA ASP A 120 2.00 2.57 20.21
C ASP A 120 0.51 2.85 19.92
N ALA A 121 0.19 4.08 19.54
CA ALA A 121 -1.16 4.45 19.10
C ALA A 121 -1.58 3.73 17.81
N LEU A 122 -0.69 3.67 16.82
CA LEU A 122 -0.93 2.94 15.56
C LEU A 122 -1.09 1.44 15.80
N ASP A 123 -0.23 0.84 16.63
CA ASP A 123 -0.29 -0.57 17.02
C ASP A 123 -1.69 -0.91 17.61
N LYS A 124 -2.16 -0.09 18.55
CA LYS A 124 -3.51 -0.25 19.14
C LYS A 124 -4.62 -0.15 18.11
N ALA A 125 -4.56 0.82 17.20
CA ALA A 125 -5.57 1.01 16.16
C ALA A 125 -5.57 -0.16 15.17
N HIS A 126 -4.41 -0.58 14.70
CA HIS A 126 -4.26 -1.69 13.75
C HIS A 126 -4.77 -3.01 14.33
N HIS A 127 -4.50 -3.32 15.60
CA HIS A 127 -5.08 -4.47 16.29
C HIS A 127 -6.61 -4.43 16.40
N SER A 128 -7.20 -3.23 16.34
CA SER A 128 -8.66 -3.04 16.30
C SER A 128 -9.22 -3.00 14.87
N GLY A 129 -8.40 -3.29 13.85
CA GLY A 129 -8.79 -3.26 12.44
C GLY A 129 -8.95 -1.84 11.87
N ILE A 130 -8.43 -0.81 12.54
CA ILE A 130 -8.56 0.58 12.15
C ILE A 130 -7.23 1.08 11.60
N VAL A 131 -7.25 1.58 10.37
CA VAL A 131 -6.11 2.20 9.66
C VAL A 131 -6.31 3.71 9.66
N HIS A 132 -5.26 4.47 9.97
CA HIS A 132 -5.34 5.93 10.12
C HIS A 132 -5.49 6.65 8.78
N ARG A 133 -4.71 6.29 7.77
CA ARG A 133 -4.75 6.75 6.37
C ARG A 133 -4.40 8.23 6.09
N ASP A 134 -4.30 9.06 7.11
CA ASP A 134 -3.93 10.50 6.98
C ASP A 134 -2.92 10.90 8.06
N LEU A 135 -1.88 10.07 8.25
CA LEU A 135 -0.84 10.34 9.24
C LEU A 135 0.06 11.48 8.75
N LYS A 136 0.07 12.56 9.53
CA LYS A 136 0.87 13.78 9.26
C LYS A 136 1.12 14.54 10.56
N PRO A 137 2.11 15.44 10.62
CA PRO A 137 2.41 16.21 11.84
C PRO A 137 1.23 17.01 12.38
N GLY A 138 0.31 17.45 11.51
CA GLY A 138 -0.90 18.17 11.92
C GLY A 138 -1.90 17.31 12.71
N ASN A 139 -1.83 15.98 12.57
CA ASN A 139 -2.70 15.02 13.25
C ASN A 139 -2.04 14.39 14.50
N VAL A 140 -0.90 14.93 14.92
CA VAL A 140 -0.22 14.54 16.18
C VAL A 140 -0.23 15.74 17.11
N MET A 141 -0.89 15.63 18.27
CA MET A 141 -0.91 16.66 19.31
C MET A 141 0.13 16.34 20.37
N LEU A 142 0.98 17.30 20.70
CA LEU A 142 1.95 17.23 21.79
C LEU A 142 1.34 17.84 23.04
N THR A 143 1.01 17.00 24.01
CA THR A 143 0.41 17.39 25.29
C THR A 143 1.42 17.21 26.44
N LYS A 144 1.05 17.69 27.65
CA LYS A 144 1.84 17.40 28.86
C LYS A 144 1.92 15.91 29.17
N GLY A 145 0.91 15.12 28.75
CA GLY A 145 0.82 13.67 28.96
C GLY A 145 1.49 12.84 27.87
N GLY A 146 2.11 13.46 26.85
CA GLY A 146 2.71 12.79 25.70
C GLY A 146 2.03 13.13 24.37
N ALA A 147 2.46 12.46 23.29
CA ALA A 147 1.85 12.62 21.99
C ALA A 147 0.51 11.87 21.90
N LYS A 148 -0.47 12.49 21.26
CA LYS A 148 -1.77 11.88 20.95
C LYS A 148 -2.08 11.98 19.46
N LEU A 149 -2.45 10.86 18.84
CA LEU A 149 -2.98 10.82 17.47
C LEU A 149 -4.43 11.28 17.42
N MET A 150 -4.75 12.08 16.41
CA MET A 150 -6.08 12.62 16.14
C MET A 150 -6.55 12.20 14.74
N ASP A 151 -7.83 12.34 14.47
CA ASP A 151 -8.45 12.25 13.13
C ASP A 151 -8.27 10.90 12.40
N PHE A 152 -8.42 9.78 13.12
CA PHE A 152 -8.44 8.44 12.53
C PHE A 152 -9.53 8.28 11.46
N GLY A 153 -9.19 7.68 10.32
CA GLY A 153 -10.13 7.15 9.33
C GLY A 153 -10.97 8.16 8.54
N LEU A 154 -10.99 9.43 8.92
CA LEU A 154 -11.84 10.45 8.29
C LEU A 154 -11.45 10.76 6.84
N ALA A 155 -10.23 10.42 6.41
CA ALA A 155 -9.75 10.65 5.04
C ALA A 155 -10.50 9.78 3.99
N LYS A 156 -10.91 8.56 4.35
CA LYS A 156 -11.70 7.68 3.45
C LYS A 156 -13.07 8.28 3.14
N LEU A 157 -13.66 8.99 4.10
CA LEU A 157 -14.94 9.65 3.93
C LEU A 157 -14.86 10.81 2.94
N GLN A 158 -13.73 11.52 2.87
CA GLN A 158 -13.53 12.64 1.95
C GLN A 158 -13.33 12.21 0.50
N ALA A 159 -12.62 11.11 0.25
CA ALA A 159 -12.45 10.57 -1.10
C ALA A 159 -13.81 10.22 -1.73
N PHE A 160 -14.76 9.73 -0.93
CA PHE A 160 -16.12 9.47 -1.37
C PHE A 160 -16.96 10.74 -1.60
N ALA A 161 -16.79 11.75 -0.77
CA ALA A 161 -17.49 13.03 -0.91
C ALA A 161 -17.06 13.81 -2.15
N ALA A 162 -15.83 13.64 -2.60
CA ALA A 162 -15.28 14.25 -3.80
C ALA A 162 -15.74 13.59 -5.11
N GLY A 163 -16.74 12.66 -5.08
CA GLY A 163 -17.32 12.06 -6.28
C GLY A 163 -16.53 10.90 -6.86
N ALA A 164 -15.64 10.29 -6.10
CA ALA A 164 -14.88 9.09 -6.50
C ALA A 164 -15.75 7.82 -6.46
N GLN A 165 -16.88 7.82 -7.16
CA GLN A 165 -17.68 6.61 -7.45
C GLN A 165 -17.14 5.84 -8.65
N SER A 166 -15.95 6.06 -9.07
CA SER A 166 -15.19 5.26 -10.06
C SER A 166 -13.83 5.92 -10.18
N ALA A 167 -12.95 5.69 -9.25
CA ALA A 167 -11.58 6.16 -9.37
C ALA A 167 -10.78 5.18 -10.23
N THR A 168 -10.93 5.30 -11.56
CA THR A 168 -9.75 5.20 -12.40
C THR A 168 -8.83 6.35 -11.99
N PRO A 169 -7.55 6.11 -11.72
CA PRO A 169 -6.65 7.15 -11.22
C PRO A 169 -6.53 8.25 -12.28
N ALA A 170 -6.96 9.45 -11.95
CA ALA A 170 -6.87 10.64 -12.80
C ALA A 170 -5.43 11.06 -13.17
N PHE A 171 -4.43 10.25 -12.84
CA PHE A 171 -3.02 10.49 -13.15
C PHE A 171 -2.51 9.76 -14.39
N SER A 172 -3.27 8.79 -14.96
CA SER A 172 -2.78 7.99 -16.09
C SER A 172 -3.14 8.54 -17.49
N ALA A 173 -3.93 9.59 -17.59
CA ALA A 173 -4.44 10.10 -18.88
C ALA A 173 -3.81 11.41 -19.38
N ALA A 174 -2.73 11.92 -18.76
CA ALA A 174 -2.14 13.22 -19.13
C ALA A 174 -0.90 13.11 -20.05
N ALA A 175 -0.64 11.99 -20.68
CA ALA A 175 0.58 11.80 -21.48
C ALA A 175 0.38 11.80 -23.00
N THR A 176 -0.76 12.24 -23.56
CA THR A 176 -0.82 12.51 -25.03
C THR A 176 -2.06 13.34 -25.40
N MET A 177 -1.96 14.67 -25.42
CA MET A 177 -2.71 15.54 -26.35
C MET A 177 -2.13 16.97 -26.36
N PRO A 178 -2.05 17.67 -27.49
CA PRO A 178 -1.46 19.01 -27.55
C PRO A 178 -2.47 20.09 -27.10
N SER A 179 -1.93 21.04 -26.35
CA SER A 179 -2.34 22.43 -26.14
C SER A 179 -3.74 22.86 -26.58
N MET A 180 -4.55 23.18 -25.63
CA MET A 180 -5.56 24.25 -25.52
C MET A 180 -6.70 23.79 -24.58
N ALA A 181 -6.59 24.07 -23.30
CA ALA A 181 -7.71 24.47 -22.42
C ALA A 181 -7.21 24.53 -20.98
N SER A 182 -7.63 25.56 -20.27
CA SER A 182 -7.27 25.94 -18.91
C SER A 182 -7.24 24.80 -17.89
N PRO A 183 -6.32 24.84 -16.91
CA PRO A 183 -6.32 23.87 -15.82
C PRO A 183 -7.59 24.06 -15.00
N VAL A 184 -8.45 23.03 -14.98
CA VAL A 184 -9.50 22.92 -13.97
C VAL A 184 -8.81 22.72 -12.64
N THR A 185 -8.53 23.82 -11.96
CA THR A 185 -8.24 23.86 -10.54
C THR A 185 -9.52 23.42 -9.83
N VAL A 186 -9.55 22.19 -9.32
CA VAL A 186 -10.51 21.83 -8.28
C VAL A 186 -10.16 22.68 -7.08
N ALA A 187 -10.80 23.84 -6.99
CA ALA A 187 -10.70 24.74 -5.86
C ALA A 187 -11.23 24.00 -4.62
N GLY A 188 -10.34 23.60 -3.70
CA GLY A 188 -10.69 22.96 -2.44
C GLY A 188 -9.82 21.79 -2.00
N ALA A 189 -8.95 21.23 -2.82
CA ALA A 189 -8.01 20.21 -2.37
C ALA A 189 -6.89 20.87 -1.56
N VAL A 190 -6.84 20.57 -0.26
CA VAL A 190 -5.87 21.08 0.71
C VAL A 190 -4.45 20.83 0.22
N VAL A 191 -3.72 21.90 -0.01
CA VAL A 191 -2.32 21.95 -0.46
C VAL A 191 -1.39 21.40 0.64
N GLY A 192 -1.34 20.09 0.87
CA GLY A 192 -0.44 19.56 1.90
C GLY A 192 -0.50 18.06 2.16
N THR A 193 -1.58 17.41 1.83
CA THR A 193 -1.81 16.00 2.25
C THR A 193 -1.03 14.98 1.41
N VAL A 194 -0.78 15.23 0.13
CA VAL A 194 -0.10 14.29 -0.78
C VAL A 194 1.30 13.89 -0.30
N GLN A 195 1.98 14.76 0.43
CA GLN A 195 3.37 14.57 0.87
C GLN A 195 3.59 13.46 1.89
N TYR A 196 2.52 13.00 2.54
CA TYR A 196 2.54 11.93 3.56
C TYR A 196 1.84 10.65 3.08
N MET A 197 1.28 10.66 1.86
CA MET A 197 0.63 9.50 1.27
C MET A 197 1.64 8.41 0.92
N SER A 198 1.24 7.17 1.12
CA SER A 198 2.01 6.02 0.67
C SER A 198 1.90 5.83 -0.86
N PRO A 199 2.85 5.11 -1.49
CA PRO A 199 2.79 4.79 -2.92
C PRO A 199 1.46 4.15 -3.33
N GLU A 200 0.94 3.21 -2.56
CA GLU A 200 -0.33 2.53 -2.82
C GLU A 200 -1.53 3.47 -2.72
N GLN A 201 -1.52 4.46 -1.80
CA GLN A 201 -2.57 5.48 -1.74
C GLN A 201 -2.56 6.38 -2.97
N ILE A 202 -1.37 6.80 -3.45
CA ILE A 202 -1.23 7.60 -4.66
C ILE A 202 -1.71 6.82 -5.89
N GLN A 203 -1.48 5.51 -5.93
CA GLN A 203 -1.93 4.62 -7.01
C GLN A 203 -3.42 4.26 -6.90
N GLY A 204 -4.14 4.73 -5.88
CA GLY A 204 -5.56 4.42 -5.67
C GLY A 204 -5.81 2.97 -5.23
N LYS A 205 -4.78 2.26 -4.78
CA LYS A 205 -4.89 0.91 -4.20
C LYS A 205 -5.44 0.97 -2.78
N GLU A 206 -5.87 -0.17 -2.26
CA GLU A 206 -6.35 -0.24 -0.88
C GLU A 206 -5.21 0.01 0.11
N ALA A 207 -5.44 0.96 1.03
CA ALA A 207 -4.50 1.29 2.10
C ALA A 207 -4.75 0.38 3.30
N ASP A 208 -3.71 -0.25 3.80
CA ASP A 208 -3.69 -1.07 5.01
C ASP A 208 -2.75 -0.50 6.10
N ALA A 209 -2.47 -1.27 7.15
CA ALA A 209 -1.58 -0.87 8.24
C ALA A 209 -0.18 -0.44 7.76
N ARG A 210 0.32 -1.02 6.66
CA ARG A 210 1.63 -0.71 6.08
C ARG A 210 1.67 0.65 5.38
N SER A 211 0.51 1.16 4.97
CA SER A 211 0.36 2.54 4.48
C SER A 211 0.59 3.56 5.60
N ASP A 212 0.06 3.29 6.80
CA ASP A 212 0.33 4.12 7.98
C ASP A 212 1.81 4.06 8.38
N ILE A 213 2.47 2.90 8.24
CA ILE A 213 3.89 2.74 8.52
C ILE A 213 4.74 3.60 7.56
N PHE A 214 4.37 3.69 6.28
CA PHE A 214 5.02 4.60 5.34
C PHE A 214 4.83 6.06 5.76
N GLY A 215 3.60 6.50 6.02
CA GLY A 215 3.30 7.84 6.52
C GLY A 215 4.04 8.16 7.82
N PHE A 216 4.17 7.18 8.71
CA PHE A 216 4.95 7.30 9.94
C PHE A 216 6.44 7.50 9.66
N GLY A 217 7.01 6.76 8.70
CA GLY A 217 8.38 6.98 8.23
C GLY A 217 8.61 8.40 7.72
N VAL A 218 7.65 8.96 6.95
CA VAL A 218 7.70 10.35 6.48
C VAL A 218 7.68 11.34 7.65
N VAL A 219 6.82 11.10 8.66
CA VAL A 219 6.74 11.95 9.87
C VAL A 219 8.03 11.87 10.68
N LEU A 220 8.59 10.68 10.91
CA LEU A 220 9.88 10.50 11.60
C LEU A 220 11.01 11.23 10.90
N TYR A 221 11.06 11.13 9.56
CA TYR A 221 12.04 11.85 8.75
C TYR A 221 11.94 13.35 8.97
N GLU A 222 10.73 13.92 8.89
CA GLU A 222 10.51 15.37 9.08
C GLU A 222 10.80 15.81 10.51
N MET A 223 10.47 14.99 11.50
CA MET A 223 10.81 15.25 12.91
C MET A 223 12.32 15.43 13.10
N LEU A 224 13.10 14.56 12.51
CA LEU A 224 14.55 14.49 12.69
C LEU A 224 15.29 15.55 11.87
N THR A 225 14.88 15.75 10.60
CA THR A 225 15.58 16.62 9.65
C THR A 225 15.02 18.05 9.59
N GLY A 226 13.76 18.25 10.02
CA GLY A 226 13.01 19.47 9.77
C GLY A 226 12.63 19.69 8.31
N GLN A 227 12.89 18.71 7.44
CA GLN A 227 12.60 18.77 6.02
C GLN A 227 11.62 17.64 5.64
N ARG A 228 10.84 17.87 4.60
CA ARG A 228 9.96 16.84 4.07
C ARG A 228 10.75 15.79 3.30
N ALA A 229 10.45 14.52 3.52
CA ALA A 229 11.12 13.41 2.85
C ALA A 229 10.98 13.47 1.32
N PHE A 230 9.83 13.94 0.82
CA PHE A 230 9.54 14.06 -0.60
C PHE A 230 9.14 15.50 -0.92
N GLN A 231 9.83 16.09 -1.89
CA GLN A 231 9.64 17.48 -2.30
C GLN A 231 9.38 17.57 -3.80
N GLY A 232 8.66 18.60 -4.22
CA GLY A 232 8.37 18.88 -5.62
C GLY A 232 7.69 20.24 -5.81
N LYS A 233 7.79 20.79 -7.03
CA LYS A 233 7.19 22.09 -7.39
C LYS A 233 5.66 22.03 -7.57
N SER A 234 5.08 20.84 -7.68
CA SER A 234 3.64 20.61 -7.83
C SER A 234 3.25 19.32 -7.09
N GLN A 235 1.96 19.14 -6.83
CA GLN A 235 1.46 17.89 -6.24
C GLN A 235 1.83 16.67 -7.08
N LEU A 236 1.79 16.78 -8.41
CA LEU A 236 2.16 15.71 -9.32
C LEU A 236 3.67 15.37 -9.19
N SER A 237 4.54 16.37 -9.08
CA SER A 237 5.97 16.13 -8.89
C SER A 237 6.30 15.53 -7.52
N VAL A 238 5.53 15.84 -6.47
CA VAL A 238 5.64 15.21 -5.17
C VAL A 238 5.18 13.75 -5.26
N ALA A 239 4.04 13.48 -5.91
CA ALA A 239 3.53 12.13 -6.12
C ALA A 239 4.54 11.25 -6.88
N SER A 240 5.10 11.74 -8.00
CA SER A 240 6.17 11.05 -8.74
C SER A 240 7.41 10.81 -7.85
N SER A 241 7.79 11.78 -7.01
CA SER A 241 8.91 11.61 -6.08
C SER A 241 8.64 10.48 -5.05
N ILE A 242 7.42 10.38 -4.54
CA ILE A 242 7.02 9.30 -3.61
C ILE A 242 7.05 7.94 -4.30
N LEU A 243 6.65 7.87 -5.55
CA LEU A 243 6.60 6.60 -6.30
C LEU A 243 7.99 6.10 -6.72
N GLU A 244 8.90 7.02 -7.08
CA GLU A 244 10.12 6.66 -7.82
C GLU A 244 11.43 6.96 -7.09
N LYS A 245 11.44 7.89 -6.11
CA LYS A 245 12.68 8.38 -5.49
C LYS A 245 12.78 7.98 -4.02
N ASP A 246 14.00 7.67 -3.60
CA ASP A 246 14.30 7.60 -2.18
C ASP A 246 14.65 8.99 -1.65
N PRO A 247 14.27 9.32 -0.41
CA PRO A 247 14.66 10.57 0.20
C PRO A 247 16.17 10.58 0.52
N GLU A 248 16.71 11.78 0.67
CA GLU A 248 18.08 11.95 1.13
C GLU A 248 18.25 11.29 2.52
N PRO A 249 19.38 10.60 2.79
CA PRO A 249 19.60 9.99 4.10
C PRO A 249 19.52 11.02 5.23
N PRO A 250 18.77 10.76 6.33
CA PRO A 250 18.70 11.69 7.45
C PRO A 250 20.06 12.14 8.00
N SER A 251 21.06 11.25 8.00
CA SER A 251 22.43 11.57 8.47
C SER A 251 23.16 12.60 7.61
N ALA A 252 22.79 12.75 6.34
CA ALA A 252 23.35 13.79 5.45
C ALA A 252 22.87 15.20 5.86
N ILE A 253 21.67 15.31 6.46
CA ILE A 253 21.06 16.57 6.92
C ILE A 253 21.36 16.79 8.40
N GLN A 254 21.22 15.76 9.21
CA GLN A 254 21.44 15.72 10.65
C GLN A 254 22.51 14.69 11.00
N PRO A 255 23.81 15.07 11.04
CA PRO A 255 24.92 14.11 11.24
C PRO A 255 24.88 13.36 12.58
N GLN A 256 24.13 13.84 13.56
CA GLN A 256 23.96 13.17 14.86
C GLN A 256 22.90 12.07 14.84
N THR A 257 22.30 11.77 13.67
CA THR A 257 21.31 10.72 13.52
C THR A 257 21.90 9.34 13.84
N PRO A 258 21.36 8.59 14.81
CA PRO A 258 21.80 7.22 15.06
C PRO A 258 21.60 6.36 13.79
N PRO A 259 22.62 5.57 13.37
CA PRO A 259 22.49 4.74 12.16
C PRO A 259 21.31 3.76 12.19
N ALA A 260 20.98 3.25 13.39
CA ALA A 260 19.84 2.36 13.57
C ALA A 260 18.49 3.09 13.35
N LEU A 261 18.36 4.37 13.72
CA LEU A 261 17.18 5.19 13.47
C LEU A 261 17.04 5.52 11.98
N GLU A 262 18.14 5.84 11.30
CA GLU A 262 18.15 6.03 9.85
C GLU A 262 17.68 4.78 9.11
N GLN A 263 18.23 3.61 9.49
CA GLN A 263 17.83 2.33 8.88
C GLN A 263 16.35 2.02 9.13
N LEU A 264 15.82 2.30 10.33
CA LEU A 264 14.40 2.14 10.63
C LEU A 264 13.53 3.01 9.71
N ILE A 265 13.86 4.29 9.59
CA ILE A 265 13.14 5.24 8.72
C ILE A 265 13.19 4.77 7.27
N ARG A 266 14.37 4.37 6.79
CA ARG A 266 14.56 3.85 5.43
C ARG A 266 13.66 2.64 5.16
N THR A 267 13.57 1.70 6.10
CA THR A 267 12.69 0.52 5.96
C THR A 267 11.21 0.88 5.96
N CYS A 268 10.79 1.91 6.72
CA CYS A 268 9.41 2.43 6.62
C CYS A 268 9.10 3.00 5.23
N LEU A 269 10.09 3.62 4.56
CA LEU A 269 9.92 4.35 3.30
C LEU A 269 10.14 3.50 2.04
N VAL A 270 10.34 2.19 2.17
CA VAL A 270 10.38 1.26 1.04
C VAL A 270 9.08 1.33 0.25
N LYS A 271 9.18 1.31 -1.10
CA LYS A 271 8.01 1.52 -1.98
C LYS A 271 7.08 0.33 -1.99
N ASP A 272 7.63 -0.88 -1.96
CA ASP A 272 6.85 -2.11 -1.86
C ASP A 272 6.37 -2.32 -0.41
N PRO A 273 5.05 -2.39 -0.15
CA PRO A 273 4.53 -2.65 1.18
C PRO A 273 5.03 -3.97 1.80
N ASP A 274 5.34 -4.99 0.99
CA ASP A 274 5.77 -6.30 1.48
C ASP A 274 7.22 -6.26 2.01
N GLU A 275 8.02 -5.29 1.60
CA GLU A 275 9.40 -5.09 2.05
C GLU A 275 9.52 -4.07 3.21
N ARG A 276 8.42 -3.44 3.63
CA ARG A 276 8.39 -2.55 4.79
C ARG A 276 8.28 -3.33 6.10
N TRP A 277 8.40 -2.61 7.22
CA TRP A 277 7.90 -3.12 8.49
C TRP A 277 6.45 -3.57 8.35
N GLN A 278 6.12 -4.77 8.85
CA GLN A 278 4.78 -5.33 8.67
C GLN A 278 3.80 -4.89 9.76
N THR A 279 4.29 -4.53 10.94
CA THR A 279 3.45 -4.07 12.04
C THR A 279 4.00 -2.80 12.71
N ALA A 280 3.13 -1.94 13.21
CA ALA A 280 3.51 -0.79 14.03
C ALA A 280 4.14 -1.25 15.37
N HIS A 281 3.81 -2.47 15.81
CA HIS A 281 4.42 -3.10 16.99
C HIS A 281 5.94 -3.29 16.81
N ASP A 282 6.36 -3.85 15.68
CA ASP A 282 7.77 -4.08 15.39
C ASP A 282 8.55 -2.76 15.33
N VAL A 283 7.96 -1.75 14.69
CA VAL A 283 8.53 -0.40 14.64
C VAL A 283 8.70 0.18 16.05
N LYS A 284 7.67 0.06 16.91
CA LYS A 284 7.71 0.50 18.31
C LYS A 284 8.85 -0.19 19.09
N LEU A 285 8.96 -1.52 18.97
CA LEU A 285 10.02 -2.27 19.65
C LEU A 285 11.41 -1.84 19.19
N GLN A 286 11.58 -1.62 17.89
CA GLN A 286 12.86 -1.17 17.35
C GLN A 286 13.22 0.24 17.81
N LEU A 287 12.26 1.18 17.85
CA LEU A 287 12.48 2.53 18.39
C LEU A 287 12.90 2.48 19.87
N ARG A 288 12.29 1.61 20.69
CA ARG A 288 12.67 1.41 22.08
C ARG A 288 14.10 0.86 22.21
N ALA A 289 14.46 -0.14 21.43
CA ALA A 289 15.81 -0.69 21.42
C ALA A 289 16.86 0.36 21.05
N ILE A 290 16.57 1.25 20.09
CA ILE A 290 17.46 2.36 19.73
C ILE A 290 17.58 3.36 20.89
N GLN A 291 16.48 3.69 21.57
CA GLN A 291 16.47 4.62 22.71
C GLN A 291 17.29 4.06 23.88
N GLU A 292 17.14 2.78 24.19
CA GLU A 292 17.89 2.10 25.27
C GLU A 292 19.39 2.02 24.96
N SER A 293 19.75 1.73 23.71
CA SER A 293 21.15 1.67 23.26
C SER A 293 21.85 3.05 23.32
N GLY A 294 21.14 4.12 23.01
CA GLY A 294 21.63 5.50 23.11
C GLY A 294 21.86 5.95 24.56
N SER A 295 21.06 5.44 25.49
CA SER A 295 21.18 5.77 26.93
C SER A 295 22.40 5.12 27.62
N GLN A 296 23.00 4.09 27.01
CA GLN A 296 24.18 3.39 27.56
C GLN A 296 25.54 3.95 27.08
N ALA A 297 25.55 4.96 26.22
CA ALA A 297 26.76 5.60 25.74
C ALA A 297 27.25 6.70 26.72
N SER A 298 27.51 6.37 27.97
CA SER A 298 28.47 7.12 28.79
C SER A 298 29.89 6.74 28.37
N PRO A 299 30.83 7.70 28.22
CA PRO A 299 32.18 7.38 27.77
C PRO A 299 32.91 6.58 28.84
N VAL A 300 32.96 5.27 28.67
CA VAL A 300 33.93 4.46 29.40
C VAL A 300 35.29 4.73 28.81
N ALA A 301 36.10 5.47 29.55
CA ALA A 301 37.52 5.66 29.27
C ALA A 301 38.19 4.29 29.05
N VAL A 302 38.69 4.08 27.83
CA VAL A 302 39.43 2.90 27.46
C VAL A 302 40.79 2.95 28.15
N THR A 303 40.92 2.17 29.21
CA THR A 303 42.26 1.82 29.76
C THR A 303 42.82 0.68 28.94
N GLU A 304 43.74 0.99 28.04
CA GLU A 304 44.58 -0.02 27.39
C GLU A 304 45.44 -0.73 28.42
N LYS A 305 45.21 -2.04 28.61
CA LYS A 305 46.33 -3.00 28.92
C LYS A 305 45.90 -4.46 28.78
N ALA A 306 46.70 -5.16 28.00
CA ALA A 306 46.99 -6.60 28.05
C ALA A 306 45.90 -7.61 27.65
N GLY A 307 45.99 -8.18 26.43
CA GLY A 307 45.25 -9.38 26.07
C GLY A 307 45.23 -9.72 24.58
N LYS A 308 46.32 -9.52 23.84
CA LYS A 308 46.35 -9.74 22.38
C LYS A 308 46.10 -11.19 21.94
N GLN A 309 46.41 -12.16 22.79
CA GLN A 309 46.39 -13.59 22.42
C GLN A 309 45.00 -14.26 22.61
N ASN A 310 44.14 -13.76 23.52
CA ASN A 310 42.79 -14.31 23.72
C ASN A 310 41.76 -13.71 22.77
N ARG A 311 42.01 -12.52 22.22
CA ARG A 311 41.05 -11.83 21.27
C ARG A 311 41.03 -12.52 19.90
N GLU A 312 42.13 -13.06 19.40
CA GLU A 312 42.18 -13.81 18.15
C GLU A 312 41.40 -15.12 18.25
N ARG A 313 41.50 -15.86 19.34
CA ARG A 313 40.74 -17.09 19.56
C ARG A 313 39.25 -16.81 19.72
N LEU A 314 38.87 -15.71 20.37
CA LEU A 314 37.48 -15.28 20.50
C LEU A 314 36.91 -14.83 19.15
N ALA A 315 37.70 -14.10 18.33
CA ALA A 315 37.29 -13.68 16.99
C ALA A 315 37.07 -14.88 16.05
N TRP A 316 37.93 -15.90 16.10
CA TRP A 316 37.76 -17.13 15.32
C TRP A 316 36.58 -17.98 15.83
N ALA A 317 36.28 -18.01 17.12
CA ALA A 317 35.10 -18.67 17.68
C ALA A 317 33.82 -17.96 17.27
N LEU A 318 33.82 -16.62 17.29
CA LEU A 318 32.68 -15.82 16.81
C LEU A 318 32.46 -15.99 15.31
N ALA A 319 33.52 -15.97 14.50
CA ALA A 319 33.44 -16.20 13.06
C ALA A 319 32.91 -17.61 12.73
N GLY A 320 33.34 -18.63 13.47
CA GLY A 320 32.83 -19.99 13.36
C GLY A 320 31.34 -20.10 13.73
N MET A 321 30.92 -19.44 14.81
CA MET A 321 29.51 -19.38 15.22
C MET A 321 28.65 -18.67 14.18
N LEU A 322 29.12 -17.55 13.63
CA LEU A 322 28.41 -16.81 12.56
C LEU A 322 28.29 -17.63 11.28
N ALA A 323 29.36 -18.39 10.92
CA ALA A 323 29.30 -19.28 9.76
C ALA A 323 28.28 -20.42 9.95
N VAL A 324 28.22 -21.03 11.12
CA VAL A 324 27.22 -22.07 11.46
C VAL A 324 25.83 -21.47 11.45
N LEU A 325 25.64 -20.25 11.99
CA LEU A 325 24.35 -19.55 11.98
C LEU A 325 23.92 -19.25 10.54
N ALA A 326 24.83 -18.74 9.70
CA ALA A 326 24.55 -18.44 8.29
C ALA A 326 24.17 -19.71 7.51
N VAL A 327 24.85 -20.84 7.73
CA VAL A 327 24.49 -22.12 7.12
C VAL A 327 23.13 -22.61 7.60
N SER A 328 22.85 -22.47 8.91
CA SER A 328 21.55 -22.88 9.50
C SER A 328 20.40 -22.02 8.99
N VAL A 329 20.60 -20.71 8.88
CA VAL A 329 19.62 -19.77 8.33
C VAL A 329 19.40 -20.07 6.84
N SER A 330 20.47 -20.29 6.06
CA SER A 330 20.34 -20.65 4.64
C SER A 330 19.62 -21.99 4.44
N ALA A 331 19.94 -23.00 5.25
CA ALA A 331 19.25 -24.29 5.23
C ALA A 331 17.76 -24.14 5.62
N PHE A 332 17.45 -23.28 6.61
CA PHE A 332 16.07 -22.97 7.00
C PHE A 332 15.30 -22.28 5.87
N TYR A 333 15.88 -21.27 5.21
CA TYR A 333 15.27 -20.59 4.08
C TYR A 333 15.05 -21.52 2.86
N LEU A 334 16.00 -22.45 2.61
CA LEU A 334 15.88 -23.42 1.54
C LEU A 334 14.87 -24.55 1.83
N SER A 335 14.60 -24.81 3.12
CA SER A 335 13.66 -25.85 3.56
C SER A 335 12.22 -25.32 3.79
N GLN A 336 12.01 -23.99 3.73
CA GLN A 336 10.65 -23.43 3.84
C GLN A 336 9.79 -23.89 2.66
N PRO A 337 8.65 -24.57 2.88
CA PRO A 337 7.71 -24.84 1.82
C PRO A 337 7.25 -23.49 1.25
N ARG A 338 7.48 -23.28 -0.04
CA ARG A 338 6.92 -22.13 -0.73
C ARG A 338 5.41 -22.20 -0.60
N THR A 339 4.84 -21.35 0.24
CA THR A 339 3.39 -21.19 0.33
C THR A 339 2.92 -20.67 -1.02
N THR A 340 2.29 -21.55 -1.80
CA THR A 340 1.61 -21.15 -3.03
C THR A 340 0.42 -20.28 -2.62
N GLN A 341 0.54 -18.97 -2.80
CA GLN A 341 -0.62 -18.08 -2.67
C GLN A 341 -1.60 -18.44 -3.80
N VAL A 342 -2.82 -18.76 -3.41
CA VAL A 342 -3.92 -18.97 -4.36
C VAL A 342 -4.36 -17.57 -4.83
N VAL A 343 -3.90 -17.17 -6.00
CA VAL A 343 -4.37 -15.93 -6.65
C VAL A 343 -5.68 -16.23 -7.34
N ARG A 344 -6.75 -15.55 -6.94
CA ARG A 344 -8.04 -15.57 -7.63
C ARG A 344 -8.11 -14.34 -8.51
N SER A 345 -8.15 -14.54 -9.82
CA SER A 345 -8.25 -13.46 -10.80
C SER A 345 -9.44 -13.71 -11.73
N PHE A 346 -10.14 -12.64 -12.08
CA PHE A 346 -11.14 -12.69 -13.14
C PHE A 346 -10.48 -12.27 -14.45
N ILE A 347 -10.64 -13.08 -15.48
CA ILE A 347 -10.10 -12.82 -16.81
C ILE A 347 -11.29 -12.50 -17.71
N PRO A 348 -11.51 -11.23 -18.08
CA PRO A 348 -12.61 -10.84 -18.96
C PRO A 348 -12.37 -11.38 -20.37
N GLU A 349 -13.45 -11.56 -21.14
CA GLU A 349 -13.38 -11.87 -22.56
C GLU A 349 -12.62 -10.77 -23.32
N PRO A 350 -11.87 -11.14 -24.37
CA PRO A 350 -11.22 -10.15 -25.22
C PRO A 350 -12.27 -9.23 -25.88
N ALA A 351 -11.97 -7.96 -26.03
CA ALA A 351 -12.82 -7.03 -26.76
C ALA A 351 -13.04 -7.55 -28.19
N LYS A 352 -14.27 -7.89 -28.57
CA LYS A 352 -14.69 -8.44 -29.88
C LYS A 352 -14.43 -9.94 -30.09
N ALA A 353 -14.23 -10.73 -29.03
CA ALA A 353 -14.14 -12.19 -29.13
C ALA A 353 -14.74 -12.85 -27.90
N SER A 354 -15.30 -14.05 -28.04
CA SER A 354 -15.87 -14.83 -26.96
C SER A 354 -15.10 -16.11 -26.76
N TYR A 355 -14.93 -16.54 -25.51
CA TYR A 355 -14.25 -17.79 -25.17
C TYR A 355 -14.97 -19.01 -25.70
N ILE A 356 -14.20 -19.99 -26.17
CA ILE A 356 -14.73 -21.31 -26.56
C ILE A 356 -14.20 -22.33 -25.54
N PHE A 357 -15.08 -22.73 -24.60
CA PHE A 357 -14.75 -23.71 -23.57
C PHE A 357 -15.45 -25.06 -23.78
N MET A 358 -16.35 -25.16 -24.74
CA MET A 358 -17.12 -26.37 -25.04
C MET A 358 -17.15 -26.64 -26.54
N GLY A 359 -17.24 -27.91 -26.92
CA GLY A 359 -17.27 -28.35 -28.30
C GLY A 359 -15.96 -29.03 -28.74
N ASP A 360 -15.92 -29.49 -29.98
CA ASP A 360 -14.77 -30.21 -30.53
C ASP A 360 -13.54 -29.32 -30.77
N GLU A 361 -13.75 -28.01 -30.84
CA GLU A 361 -12.71 -26.98 -31.01
C GLU A 361 -12.36 -26.26 -29.71
N ALA A 362 -12.78 -26.78 -28.55
CA ALA A 362 -12.56 -26.18 -27.25
C ALA A 362 -11.28 -26.72 -26.59
N GLY A 363 -10.69 -25.90 -25.74
CA GLY A 363 -9.61 -26.31 -24.87
C GLY A 363 -9.55 -25.45 -23.60
N PRO A 364 -9.10 -26.00 -22.47
CA PRO A 364 -8.93 -25.20 -21.26
C PRO A 364 -7.87 -24.11 -21.49
N PRO A 365 -8.01 -22.94 -20.85
CA PRO A 365 -6.94 -21.96 -20.80
C PRO A 365 -5.66 -22.60 -20.22
N SER A 366 -4.52 -22.34 -20.81
CA SER A 366 -3.25 -22.90 -20.39
C SER A 366 -2.28 -21.80 -19.97
N LEU A 367 -1.75 -21.92 -18.75
CA LEU A 367 -0.76 -20.99 -18.20
C LEU A 367 0.65 -21.39 -18.66
N SER A 368 1.47 -20.40 -19.03
CA SER A 368 2.87 -20.64 -19.38
C SER A 368 3.66 -21.20 -18.19
N PRO A 369 4.68 -22.04 -18.41
CA PRO A 369 5.50 -22.61 -17.33
C PRO A 369 6.18 -21.58 -16.42
N ASP A 370 6.49 -20.38 -16.95
CA ASP A 370 7.04 -19.26 -16.17
C ASP A 370 5.99 -18.45 -15.41
N GLY A 371 4.69 -18.79 -15.57
CA GLY A 371 3.57 -18.14 -14.88
C GLY A 371 3.22 -16.75 -15.38
N LYS A 372 3.76 -16.29 -16.53
CA LYS A 372 3.58 -14.90 -16.99
C LYS A 372 2.52 -14.72 -18.04
N MET A 373 2.17 -15.77 -18.79
CA MET A 373 1.26 -15.67 -19.93
C MET A 373 0.17 -16.72 -19.89
N LEU A 374 -1.01 -16.34 -20.34
CA LEU A 374 -2.15 -17.23 -20.53
C LEU A 374 -2.43 -17.39 -22.02
N THR A 375 -2.64 -18.63 -22.49
CA THR A 375 -3.19 -18.91 -23.83
C THR A 375 -4.56 -19.57 -23.70
N PHE A 376 -5.43 -19.25 -24.64
CA PHE A 376 -6.79 -19.80 -24.72
C PHE A 376 -7.33 -19.72 -26.14
N VAL A 377 -8.42 -20.40 -26.39
CA VAL A 377 -9.15 -20.35 -27.67
C VAL A 377 -10.33 -19.40 -27.53
N ALA A 378 -10.47 -18.48 -28.48
CA ALA A 378 -11.62 -17.59 -28.57
C ALA A 378 -11.99 -17.35 -30.04
N ALA A 379 -13.28 -17.18 -30.29
CA ALA A 379 -13.81 -16.85 -31.61
C ALA A 379 -14.03 -15.34 -31.72
N ALA A 380 -13.57 -14.76 -32.82
CA ALA A 380 -13.88 -13.39 -33.22
C ALA A 380 -15.34 -13.31 -33.74
N ALA A 381 -15.78 -12.10 -34.12
CA ALA A 381 -17.15 -11.84 -34.56
C ALA A 381 -17.57 -12.66 -35.83
N ASP A 382 -16.61 -13.15 -36.61
CA ASP A 382 -16.81 -14.04 -37.74
C ASP A 382 -17.01 -15.52 -37.37
N GLY A 383 -16.92 -15.85 -36.09
CA GLY A 383 -17.08 -17.20 -35.56
C GLY A 383 -15.84 -18.09 -35.72
N VAL A 384 -14.74 -17.60 -36.26
CA VAL A 384 -13.52 -18.38 -36.45
C VAL A 384 -12.75 -18.50 -35.13
N ALA A 385 -12.53 -19.75 -34.68
CA ALA A 385 -11.75 -20.05 -33.49
C ALA A 385 -10.25 -19.84 -33.77
N MET A 386 -9.56 -19.11 -32.89
CA MET A 386 -8.11 -18.88 -32.96
C MET A 386 -7.49 -18.95 -31.55
N LEU A 387 -6.16 -19.11 -31.51
CA LEU A 387 -5.40 -18.92 -30.29
C LEU A 387 -5.26 -17.45 -29.96
N TRP A 388 -5.45 -17.16 -28.69
CA TRP A 388 -5.18 -15.86 -28.09
C TRP A 388 -4.16 -16.01 -26.99
N VAL A 389 -3.32 -14.98 -26.81
CA VAL A 389 -2.36 -14.90 -25.72
C VAL A 389 -2.54 -13.60 -24.97
N ARG A 390 -2.39 -13.69 -23.65
CA ARG A 390 -2.48 -12.55 -22.76
C ARG A 390 -1.37 -12.62 -21.71
N PRO A 391 -0.51 -11.59 -21.59
CA PRO A 391 0.35 -11.44 -20.43
C PRO A 391 -0.50 -11.25 -19.16
N LEU A 392 -0.13 -11.84 -18.04
CA LEU A 392 -0.92 -11.70 -16.80
C LEU A 392 -0.83 -10.31 -16.18
N ASP A 393 0.18 -9.53 -16.55
CA ASP A 393 0.36 -8.12 -16.19
C ASP A 393 -0.35 -7.14 -17.15
N ALA A 394 -0.97 -7.65 -18.24
CA ALA A 394 -1.72 -6.84 -19.21
C ALA A 394 -3.23 -7.11 -19.14
N LEU A 395 -4.02 -6.08 -19.46
CA LEU A 395 -5.50 -6.19 -19.51
C LEU A 395 -5.99 -6.77 -20.83
N GLU A 396 -5.23 -6.61 -21.91
CA GLU A 396 -5.65 -6.99 -23.25
C GLU A 396 -4.99 -8.29 -23.72
N ALA A 397 -5.80 -9.14 -24.35
CA ALA A 397 -5.35 -10.30 -25.07
C ALA A 397 -5.19 -9.98 -26.55
N ARG A 398 -4.25 -10.66 -27.23
CA ARG A 398 -4.08 -10.54 -28.67
C ARG A 398 -4.24 -11.89 -29.37
N PRO A 399 -4.86 -11.94 -30.55
CA PRO A 399 -4.91 -13.15 -31.34
C PRO A 399 -3.52 -13.50 -31.91
N LEU A 400 -3.28 -14.78 -32.17
CA LEU A 400 -2.12 -15.27 -32.92
C LEU A 400 -2.56 -15.57 -34.35
N PRO A 401 -2.21 -14.73 -35.34
CA PRO A 401 -2.57 -14.97 -36.74
C PRO A 401 -2.00 -16.28 -37.26
N GLY A 402 -2.73 -16.98 -38.15
CA GLY A 402 -2.35 -18.27 -38.70
C GLY A 402 -2.75 -19.45 -37.77
N THR A 403 -3.49 -19.19 -36.70
CA THR A 403 -3.99 -20.24 -35.82
C THR A 403 -5.50 -20.46 -35.92
N GLU A 404 -6.06 -20.20 -37.11
CA GLU A 404 -7.47 -20.45 -37.40
C GLU A 404 -7.78 -21.94 -37.18
N HIS A 405 -8.96 -22.22 -36.62
CA HIS A 405 -9.41 -23.55 -36.21
C HIS A 405 -8.52 -24.24 -35.17
N ALA A 406 -7.79 -23.44 -34.36
CA ALA A 406 -6.92 -23.98 -33.33
C ALA A 406 -7.71 -24.46 -32.12
N TRP A 407 -7.23 -25.55 -31.50
CA TRP A 407 -7.78 -26.10 -30.26
C TRP A 407 -6.72 -26.86 -29.46
N GLY A 408 -6.99 -27.09 -28.15
CA GLY A 408 -6.12 -27.83 -27.25
C GLY A 408 -4.71 -27.27 -27.07
N PRO A 409 -4.53 -25.99 -26.74
CA PRO A 409 -3.21 -25.38 -26.59
C PRO A 409 -2.43 -25.91 -25.39
N PHE A 410 -1.11 -26.10 -25.57
CA PHE A 410 -0.17 -26.44 -24.50
C PHE A 410 1.19 -25.75 -24.74
N TRP A 411 1.90 -25.44 -23.67
CA TRP A 411 3.14 -24.66 -23.73
C TRP A 411 4.39 -25.52 -23.89
N SER A 412 5.39 -24.97 -24.57
CA SER A 412 6.76 -25.46 -24.46
C SER A 412 7.36 -25.12 -23.08
N PRO A 413 8.31 -25.92 -22.57
CA PRO A 413 8.89 -25.73 -21.24
C PRO A 413 9.61 -24.40 -21.01
N ASP A 414 10.07 -23.75 -22.10
CA ASP A 414 10.73 -22.46 -22.11
C ASP A 414 9.76 -21.26 -22.26
N SER A 415 8.43 -21.55 -22.27
CA SER A 415 7.38 -20.53 -22.42
C SER A 415 7.43 -19.74 -23.75
N ARG A 416 8.16 -20.23 -24.77
CA ARG A 416 8.31 -19.54 -26.06
C ARG A 416 7.35 -20.01 -27.14
N PHE A 417 6.96 -21.28 -27.09
CA PHE A 417 6.12 -21.87 -28.13
C PHE A 417 4.84 -22.42 -27.56
N ILE A 418 3.79 -22.42 -28.36
CA ILE A 418 2.52 -23.03 -28.09
C ILE A 418 2.30 -24.16 -29.10
N GLY A 419 2.11 -25.38 -28.60
CA GLY A 419 1.63 -26.51 -29.39
C GLY A 419 0.11 -26.50 -29.44
N PHE A 420 -0.50 -26.79 -30.57
CA PHE A 420 -1.95 -26.80 -30.75
C PHE A 420 -2.35 -27.69 -31.94
N ALA A 421 -3.60 -28.09 -31.95
CA ALA A 421 -4.19 -28.75 -33.10
C ALA A 421 -4.90 -27.75 -34.01
N ALA A 422 -4.79 -27.93 -35.30
CA ALA A 422 -5.59 -27.28 -36.33
C ALA A 422 -5.54 -28.07 -37.63
N ASP A 423 -6.65 -28.18 -38.34
CA ASP A 423 -6.76 -28.85 -39.65
C ASP A 423 -6.23 -30.30 -39.66
N GLY A 424 -6.48 -31.04 -38.57
CA GLY A 424 -6.04 -32.43 -38.42
C GLY A 424 -4.54 -32.60 -38.17
N LYS A 425 -3.83 -31.53 -37.79
CA LYS A 425 -2.37 -31.52 -37.60
C LYS A 425 -1.99 -30.97 -36.25
N LEU A 426 -0.92 -31.49 -35.68
CA LEU A 426 -0.21 -30.86 -34.57
C LEU A 426 0.69 -29.75 -35.16
N LYS A 427 0.48 -28.56 -34.72
CA LYS A 427 1.25 -27.36 -35.12
C LYS A 427 1.90 -26.70 -33.89
N THR A 428 2.95 -25.93 -34.09
CA THR A 428 3.57 -25.09 -33.07
C THR A 428 3.71 -23.65 -33.61
N ILE A 429 3.60 -22.68 -32.73
CA ILE A 429 3.75 -21.25 -33.04
C ILE A 429 4.58 -20.55 -31.96
N ASP A 430 5.44 -19.60 -32.33
CA ASP A 430 6.12 -18.71 -31.36
C ASP A 430 5.08 -17.77 -30.71
N VAL A 431 5.15 -17.60 -29.41
CA VAL A 431 4.23 -16.74 -28.65
C VAL A 431 4.25 -15.28 -29.11
N ASN A 432 5.37 -14.82 -29.68
CA ASN A 432 5.50 -13.45 -30.17
C ASN A 432 4.88 -13.27 -31.58
N GLY A 433 4.42 -14.33 -32.20
CA GLY A 433 3.85 -14.35 -33.54
C GLY A 433 4.80 -14.99 -34.56
N GLY A 434 4.33 -15.10 -35.78
CA GLY A 434 4.99 -15.79 -36.86
C GLY A 434 4.08 -16.84 -37.50
N GLY A 435 4.50 -17.50 -38.57
CA GLY A 435 3.72 -18.59 -39.16
C GLY A 435 3.80 -19.87 -38.34
N PRO A 436 2.68 -20.61 -38.17
CA PRO A 436 2.71 -21.90 -37.48
C PRO A 436 3.51 -22.95 -38.26
N VAL A 437 4.23 -23.78 -37.55
CA VAL A 437 5.03 -24.88 -38.10
C VAL A 437 4.29 -26.20 -37.85
N VAL A 438 4.09 -27.01 -38.88
CA VAL A 438 3.50 -28.33 -38.76
C VAL A 438 4.51 -29.32 -38.17
N VAL A 439 4.13 -30.02 -37.12
CA VAL A 439 4.95 -31.04 -36.47
C VAL A 439 4.63 -32.42 -37.06
N CYS A 440 3.34 -32.78 -37.09
CA CYS A 440 2.89 -34.07 -37.66
C CYS A 440 1.37 -34.06 -37.92
N GLU A 441 0.87 -35.08 -38.61
CA GLU A 441 -0.55 -35.37 -38.69
C GLU A 441 -1.07 -35.84 -37.32
N ALA A 442 -2.22 -35.32 -36.87
CA ALA A 442 -2.75 -35.57 -35.52
C ALA A 442 -4.28 -35.52 -35.47
N GLY A 443 -4.96 -36.10 -36.44
CA GLY A 443 -6.42 -36.30 -36.59
C GLY A 443 -7.31 -35.46 -35.64
N ALA A 444 -7.66 -36.01 -34.49
CA ALA A 444 -8.49 -35.39 -33.48
C ALA A 444 -7.74 -35.22 -32.14
N LEU A 445 -6.62 -34.50 -32.16
CA LEU A 445 -5.75 -34.28 -30.99
C LEU A 445 -6.54 -33.84 -29.75
N ARG A 446 -6.30 -34.46 -28.61
CA ARG A 446 -7.02 -34.21 -27.35
C ARG A 446 -6.13 -33.58 -26.27
N GLY A 447 -5.04 -32.99 -26.68
CA GLY A 447 -4.07 -32.33 -25.82
C GLY A 447 -2.68 -32.92 -25.98
N GLY A 448 -1.71 -32.22 -25.49
CA GLY A 448 -0.31 -32.60 -25.52
C GLY A 448 0.45 -32.09 -24.31
N SER A 449 1.64 -32.66 -24.14
CA SER A 449 2.59 -32.22 -23.13
C SER A 449 3.97 -32.13 -23.76
N TRP A 450 4.68 -31.05 -23.48
CA TRP A 450 6.00 -30.79 -24.06
C TRP A 450 7.07 -30.90 -22.98
N GLY A 451 7.96 -31.87 -23.14
CA GLY A 451 9.06 -32.13 -22.21
C GLY A 451 10.27 -31.24 -22.45
N ARG A 452 11.09 -31.02 -21.43
CA ARG A 452 12.29 -30.17 -21.47
C ARG A 452 13.35 -30.64 -22.49
N ASN A 453 13.32 -31.88 -22.89
CA ASN A 453 14.18 -32.47 -23.90
C ASN A 453 13.66 -32.29 -25.33
N GLY A 454 12.66 -31.45 -25.57
CA GLY A 454 12.05 -31.22 -26.87
C GLY A 454 11.03 -32.26 -27.32
N THR A 455 10.77 -33.29 -26.50
CA THR A 455 9.79 -34.33 -26.80
C THR A 455 8.38 -33.85 -26.58
N ILE A 456 7.48 -34.01 -27.56
CA ILE A 456 6.06 -33.79 -27.43
C ILE A 456 5.37 -35.14 -27.31
N ILE A 457 4.54 -35.33 -26.27
CA ILE A 457 3.67 -36.47 -26.12
C ILE A 457 2.22 -35.99 -26.29
N PHE A 458 1.47 -36.65 -27.17
CA PHE A 458 0.10 -36.26 -27.50
C PHE A 458 -0.79 -37.48 -27.78
N SER A 459 -2.11 -37.27 -27.69
CA SER A 459 -3.10 -38.28 -28.12
C SER A 459 -3.80 -37.80 -29.38
N PRO A 460 -3.74 -38.55 -30.52
CA PRO A 460 -4.40 -38.14 -31.75
C PRO A 460 -5.92 -38.36 -31.74
N GLY A 461 -6.48 -39.00 -30.72
CA GLY A 461 -7.93 -39.21 -30.58
C GLY A 461 -8.34 -39.76 -29.22
N PHE A 462 -9.66 -39.91 -28.99
CA PHE A 462 -10.20 -40.31 -27.70
C PHE A 462 -9.82 -41.73 -27.22
N ARG A 463 -9.52 -42.63 -28.15
CA ARG A 463 -9.25 -44.05 -27.86
C ARG A 463 -7.88 -44.48 -28.38
N ASP A 464 -7.08 -43.55 -28.86
CA ASP A 464 -5.78 -43.83 -29.43
C ASP A 464 -4.71 -43.89 -28.35
N SER A 465 -3.63 -44.58 -28.64
CA SER A 465 -2.44 -44.62 -27.83
C SER A 465 -1.75 -43.24 -27.80
N LEU A 466 -0.91 -43.02 -26.79
CA LEU A 466 -0.08 -41.83 -26.72
C LEU A 466 1.04 -41.95 -27.77
N TYR A 467 1.26 -40.88 -28.52
CA TYR A 467 2.32 -40.72 -29.51
C TYR A 467 3.40 -39.80 -28.95
N ARG A 468 4.59 -40.01 -29.49
CA ARG A 468 5.77 -39.20 -29.13
C ARG A 468 6.39 -38.61 -30.40
#